data_68bc36d7c2fe17966136a74b7d6e89ac
#
_entry.id   68bc36d7c2fe17966136a74b7d6e89ac
#
_cell.length_a   1.000
_cell.length_b   1.000
_cell.length_c   1.000
_cell.angle_alpha   90.00
_cell.angle_beta   90.00
_cell.angle_gamma   90.00
#
_symmetry.space_group_name_H-M   'P 1'
#
loop_
_entity.id
_entity.type
_entity.pdbx_description
1 polymer ?
#
loop_
_entity_poly.entity_id
_entity_poly.type
_entity_poly.pdbx_seq_one_letter_code
_entity_poly.pdbx_strand_id
1 'polypeptide(L)'
;MVIVVQRVLNSSVKIVSEKEYFSFFDRNVSYGKVLDEQMDKRLTDNPIAHIDYGMLLFVGFAKNDSENICSKMVEKLINLRIFPDNNGKMNKNICQIKGQILAVSEFTLTSNIKNGN
;
A
#
# COMPACT_ATOMS: atom_id res chain seq x y z
N MET A 1 10.25 -1.16 13.60
CA MET A 1 9.51 -1.34 12.33
C MET A 1 8.03 -1.21 12.57
N VAL A 2 7.37 -0.45 11.74
CA VAL A 2 5.91 -0.29 11.75
C VAL A 2 5.38 -0.69 10.40
N ILE A 3 4.35 -1.53 10.38
CA ILE A 3 3.70 -1.93 9.13
C ILE A 3 2.21 -1.68 9.26
N VAL A 4 1.67 -0.90 8.34
CA VAL A 4 0.22 -0.71 8.17
C VAL A 4 -0.25 -1.67 7.08
N VAL A 5 -1.26 -2.45 7.39
CA VAL A 5 -1.78 -3.51 6.51
C VAL A 5 -3.17 -3.12 6.04
N GLN A 6 -3.40 -3.20 4.75
CA GLN A 6 -4.73 -3.00 4.17
C GLN A 6 -5.07 -4.13 3.20
N ARG A 7 -6.24 -4.74 3.39
CA ARG A 7 -6.78 -5.67 2.40
C ARG A 7 -7.21 -4.89 1.16
N VAL A 8 -6.88 -5.43 -0.01
CA VAL A 8 -7.23 -4.79 -1.27
C VAL A 8 -7.72 -5.81 -2.28
N LEU A 9 -8.66 -5.41 -3.13
CA LEU A 9 -9.06 -6.20 -4.29
C LEU A 9 -8.02 -6.10 -5.41
N ASN A 10 -7.36 -4.95 -5.48
CA ASN A 10 -6.21 -4.69 -6.33
C ASN A 10 -5.49 -3.47 -5.80
N SER A 11 -4.23 -3.32 -6.13
CA SER A 11 -3.44 -2.14 -5.78
C SER A 11 -2.29 -1.99 -6.76
N SER A 12 -1.89 -0.74 -6.99
CA SER A 12 -0.76 -0.46 -7.88
C SER A 12 0.03 0.74 -7.39
N VAL A 13 1.29 0.80 -7.78
CA VAL A 13 2.18 1.93 -7.54
C VAL A 13 2.65 2.47 -8.88
N LYS A 14 2.60 3.78 -9.03
CA LYS A 14 3.01 4.47 -10.23
C LYS A 14 3.89 5.67 -9.88
N ILE A 15 4.92 5.91 -10.70
CA ILE A 15 5.68 7.17 -10.62
C ILE A 15 4.93 8.22 -11.43
N VAL A 16 4.65 9.36 -10.80
CA VAL A 16 4.04 10.52 -11.47
C VAL A 16 5.05 11.67 -11.49
N SER A 17 4.97 12.51 -12.50
CA SER A 17 5.77 13.73 -12.54
C SER A 17 5.25 14.72 -11.50
N GLU A 18 6.10 15.66 -11.09
CA GLU A 18 5.70 16.73 -10.17
C GLU A 18 4.49 17.50 -10.71
N LYS A 19 4.44 17.76 -12.00
CA LYS A 19 3.31 18.43 -12.65
C LYS A 19 2.02 17.64 -12.56
N GLU A 20 2.08 16.33 -12.75
CA GLU A 20 0.92 15.44 -12.59
C GLU A 20 0.44 15.41 -11.15
N TYR A 21 1.38 15.36 -10.20
CA TYR A 21 1.08 15.37 -8.77
C TYR A 21 0.33 16.63 -8.36
N PHE A 22 0.83 17.81 -8.76
CA PHE A 22 0.18 19.08 -8.41
C PHE A 22 -1.17 19.26 -9.10
N SER A 23 -1.34 18.81 -10.33
CA SER A 23 -2.63 18.87 -11.00
C SER A 23 -3.68 18.04 -10.29
N PHE A 24 -3.30 16.93 -9.67
CA PHE A 24 -4.19 16.08 -8.89
C PHE A 24 -4.76 16.79 -7.66
N PHE A 25 -3.99 17.68 -7.04
CA PHE A 25 -4.38 18.43 -5.85
C PHE A 25 -4.88 19.85 -6.14
N ASP A 26 -4.97 20.26 -7.39
CA ASP A 26 -5.48 21.58 -7.76
C ASP A 26 -6.96 21.70 -7.42
N ARG A 27 -7.27 22.65 -6.52
CA ARG A 27 -8.65 22.88 -6.05
C ARG A 27 -9.58 23.43 -7.12
N ASN A 28 -9.03 24.01 -8.19
CA ASN A 28 -9.80 24.53 -9.30
C ASN A 28 -10.26 23.45 -10.28
N VAL A 29 -9.74 22.24 -10.13
CA VAL A 29 -10.11 21.10 -10.96
C VAL A 29 -11.07 20.25 -10.16
N SER A 30 -12.31 20.10 -10.64
CA SER A 30 -13.25 19.19 -10.00
C SER A 30 -12.72 17.76 -10.09
N TYR A 31 -13.00 16.96 -9.06
CA TYR A 31 -12.52 15.58 -9.00
C TYR A 31 -12.90 14.78 -10.25
N GLY A 32 -14.08 15.03 -10.82
CA GLY A 32 -14.51 14.37 -12.06
C GLY A 32 -13.72 14.78 -13.30
N LYS A 33 -13.08 15.96 -13.29
CA LYS A 33 -12.21 16.40 -14.39
C LYS A 33 -10.78 15.88 -14.26
N VAL A 34 -10.32 15.66 -13.03
CA VAL A 34 -9.00 15.05 -12.77
C VAL A 34 -8.99 13.61 -13.25
N LEU A 35 -10.14 12.95 -13.22
CA LEU A 35 -10.34 11.59 -13.71
C LEU A 35 -10.82 11.57 -15.16
N ASP A 36 -10.41 12.55 -16.00
CA ASP A 36 -10.71 12.46 -17.42
C ASP A 36 -9.99 11.23 -18.04
N GLU A 37 -10.42 10.84 -19.24
CA GLU A 37 -9.91 9.62 -19.89
C GLU A 37 -8.39 9.61 -20.03
N GLN A 38 -7.75 10.76 -20.21
CA GLN A 38 -6.30 10.87 -20.33
C GLN A 38 -5.59 10.67 -18.99
N MET A 39 -6.16 11.15 -17.89
CA MET A 39 -5.63 10.94 -16.54
C MET A 39 -5.78 9.49 -16.12
N ASP A 40 -6.95 8.89 -16.31
CA ASP A 40 -7.18 7.47 -16.05
C ASP A 40 -6.21 6.60 -16.83
N LYS A 41 -6.00 6.89 -18.09
CA LYS A 41 -5.09 6.16 -18.95
C LYS A 41 -3.64 6.26 -18.44
N ARG A 42 -3.22 7.45 -17.97
CA ARG A 42 -1.89 7.64 -17.39
C ARG A 42 -1.72 6.92 -16.06
N LEU A 43 -2.77 6.85 -15.26
CA LEU A 43 -2.75 6.14 -13.98
C LEU A 43 -2.71 4.63 -14.16
N THR A 44 -3.26 4.11 -15.27
CA THR A 44 -3.36 2.68 -15.52
C THR A 44 -2.28 2.14 -16.46
N ASP A 45 -1.70 2.97 -17.35
CA ASP A 45 -0.86 2.49 -18.45
C ASP A 45 0.58 2.12 -18.05
N ASN A 46 1.11 2.60 -16.91
CA ASN A 46 2.49 2.29 -16.51
C ASN A 46 2.67 2.14 -14.99
N PRO A 47 2.00 1.19 -14.33
CA PRO A 47 2.32 0.91 -12.94
C PRO A 47 3.71 0.30 -12.82
N ILE A 48 4.50 0.74 -11.82
CA ILE A 48 5.78 0.12 -11.47
C ILE A 48 5.52 -1.27 -10.91
N ALA A 49 4.46 -1.40 -10.12
CA ALA A 49 4.04 -2.64 -9.49
C ALA A 49 2.53 -2.66 -9.39
N HIS A 50 1.97 -3.85 -9.53
CA HIS A 50 0.53 -4.08 -9.43
C HIS A 50 0.27 -5.43 -8.77
N ILE A 51 -0.74 -5.47 -7.93
CA ILE A 51 -1.27 -6.72 -7.37
C ILE A 51 -2.78 -6.80 -7.57
N ASP A 52 -3.28 -8.03 -7.63
CA ASP A 52 -4.71 -8.31 -7.53
C ASP A 52 -5.10 -8.47 -6.05
N TYR A 53 -6.00 -9.40 -5.73
CA TYR A 53 -6.49 -9.59 -4.37
C TYR A 53 -5.36 -9.93 -3.38
N GLY A 54 -5.28 -9.16 -2.30
CA GLY A 54 -4.24 -9.40 -1.31
C GLY A 54 -4.08 -8.28 -0.30
N MET A 55 -2.83 -7.95 0.02
CA MET A 55 -2.47 -6.96 1.02
C MET A 55 -1.59 -5.86 0.43
N LEU A 56 -1.96 -4.61 0.71
CA LEU A 56 -1.09 -3.46 0.57
C LEU A 56 -0.43 -3.19 1.93
N LEU A 57 0.88 -3.10 1.95
CA LEU A 57 1.66 -2.83 3.15
C LEU A 57 2.36 -1.48 3.01
N PHE A 58 2.22 -0.63 4.01
CA PHE A 58 3.09 0.53 4.19
C PHE A 58 4.09 0.20 5.28
N VAL A 59 5.38 0.22 4.94
CA VAL A 59 6.45 -0.26 5.82
C VAL A 59 7.33 0.90 6.25
N GLY A 60 7.37 1.17 7.55
CA GLY A 60 8.27 2.13 8.15
C GLY A 60 9.40 1.42 8.88
N PHE A 61 10.63 1.73 8.53
CA PHE A 61 11.81 1.16 9.16
C PHE A 61 12.31 2.07 10.29
N ALA A 62 12.65 1.48 11.42
CA ALA A 62 13.28 2.18 12.53
C ALA A 62 14.80 2.00 12.47
N LYS A 63 15.53 2.95 13.06
CA LYS A 63 16.98 3.01 13.00
C LYS A 63 17.69 1.72 13.47
N ASN A 64 17.09 1.02 14.44
CA ASN A 64 17.68 -0.17 15.06
C ASN A 64 17.08 -1.47 14.55
N ASP A 65 16.34 -1.43 13.44
CA ASP A 65 15.76 -2.63 12.87
C ASP A 65 16.85 -3.56 12.31
N SER A 66 16.65 -4.84 12.51
CA SER A 66 17.54 -5.90 12.05
C SER A 66 16.81 -6.85 11.13
N GLU A 67 17.57 -7.70 10.42
CA GLU A 67 16.98 -8.75 9.59
C GLU A 67 16.10 -9.71 10.40
N ASN A 68 16.47 -9.94 11.66
CA ASN A 68 15.68 -10.79 12.55
C ASN A 68 14.30 -10.18 12.85
N ILE A 69 14.22 -8.86 13.03
CA ILE A 69 12.96 -8.15 13.20
C ILE A 69 12.12 -8.25 11.93
N CYS A 70 12.72 -8.08 10.76
CA CYS A 70 12.05 -8.23 9.48
C CYS A 70 11.47 -9.64 9.30
N SER A 71 12.24 -10.66 9.61
CA SER A 71 11.81 -12.06 9.51
C SER A 71 10.62 -12.35 10.42
N LYS A 72 10.66 -11.86 11.65
CA LYS A 72 9.54 -12.01 12.60
C LYS A 72 8.28 -11.28 12.12
N MET A 73 8.43 -10.10 11.55
CA MET A 73 7.29 -9.34 11.03
C MET A 73 6.67 -10.05 9.82
N VAL A 74 7.49 -10.57 8.92
CA VAL A 74 7.00 -11.35 7.77
C VAL A 74 6.22 -12.58 8.23
N GLU A 75 6.75 -13.31 9.21
CA GLU A 75 6.06 -14.47 9.78
C GLU A 75 4.69 -14.09 10.34
N LYS A 76 4.59 -12.98 11.07
CA LYS A 76 3.32 -12.47 11.57
C LYS A 76 2.38 -12.10 10.46
N LEU A 77 2.87 -11.41 9.43
CA LEU A 77 2.05 -10.95 8.30
C LEU A 77 1.42 -12.11 7.52
N ILE A 78 2.19 -13.15 7.21
CA ILE A 78 1.66 -14.28 6.44
C ILE A 78 0.68 -15.14 7.24
N ASN A 79 0.70 -15.02 8.56
CA ASN A 79 -0.22 -15.75 9.45
C ASN A 79 -1.44 -14.93 9.90
N LEU A 80 -1.50 -13.64 9.53
CA LEU A 80 -2.67 -12.81 9.84
C LEU A 80 -3.91 -13.34 9.13
N ARG A 81 -4.94 -13.67 9.90
CA ARG A 81 -6.21 -14.19 9.38
C ARG A 81 -7.20 -13.05 9.15
N ILE A 82 -6.91 -12.22 8.15
CA ILE A 82 -7.70 -11.03 7.83
C ILE A 82 -8.51 -11.17 6.55
N PHE A 83 -8.52 -12.34 5.95
CA PHE A 83 -9.31 -12.60 4.75
C PHE A 83 -10.53 -13.45 5.09
N PRO A 84 -11.70 -13.13 4.51
CA PRO A 84 -12.93 -13.84 4.81
C PRO A 84 -12.90 -15.26 4.27
N ASP A 85 -13.49 -16.17 5.06
CA ASP A 85 -13.79 -17.54 4.63
C ASP A 85 -15.15 -17.59 3.91
N ASN A 86 -15.61 -18.79 3.58
CA ASN A 86 -16.89 -19.00 2.88
C ASN A 86 -18.10 -18.55 3.71
N ASN A 87 -17.93 -18.37 5.03
CA ASN A 87 -18.98 -17.90 5.93
C ASN A 87 -18.89 -16.40 6.21
N GLY A 88 -17.99 -15.69 5.54
CA GLY A 88 -17.76 -14.26 5.71
C GLY A 88 -16.97 -13.88 6.95
N LYS A 89 -16.43 -14.85 7.69
CA LYS A 89 -15.58 -14.57 8.86
C LYS A 89 -14.12 -14.42 8.46
N MET A 90 -13.43 -13.46 9.07
CA MET A 90 -11.99 -13.26 8.87
C MET A 90 -11.20 -14.41 9.49
N ASN A 91 -10.96 -15.43 8.72
CA ASN A 91 -10.39 -16.70 9.18
C ASN A 91 -9.25 -17.22 8.30
N LYS A 92 -9.01 -16.62 7.15
CA LYS A 92 -7.96 -17.05 6.21
C LYS A 92 -6.81 -16.08 6.18
N ASN A 93 -5.59 -16.61 6.04
CA ASN A 93 -4.39 -15.82 5.82
C ASN A 93 -4.12 -15.64 4.31
N ILE A 94 -3.10 -14.83 4.00
CA ILE A 94 -2.75 -14.50 2.61
C ILE A 94 -2.36 -15.75 1.78
N CYS A 95 -1.72 -16.72 2.39
CA CYS A 95 -1.32 -17.96 1.71
C CYS A 95 -2.52 -18.82 1.35
N GLN A 96 -3.50 -18.91 2.24
CA GLN A 96 -4.71 -19.72 2.03
C GLN A 96 -5.56 -19.19 0.88
N ILE A 97 -5.59 -17.86 0.67
CA ILE A 97 -6.32 -17.26 -0.44
C ILE A 97 -5.48 -17.13 -1.70
N LYS A 98 -4.21 -17.57 -1.67
CA LYS A 98 -3.25 -17.39 -2.77
C LYS A 98 -3.16 -15.93 -3.20
N GLY A 99 -3.17 -15.02 -2.22
CA GLY A 99 -3.13 -13.59 -2.46
C GLY A 99 -1.74 -13.07 -2.75
N GLN A 100 -1.69 -11.80 -3.10
CA GLN A 100 -0.47 -11.08 -3.44
C GLN A 100 -0.19 -9.98 -2.44
N ILE A 101 1.06 -9.56 -2.33
CA ILE A 101 1.48 -8.51 -1.42
C ILE A 101 2.18 -7.41 -2.21
N LEU A 102 1.75 -6.17 -1.99
CA LEU A 102 2.46 -4.98 -2.47
C LEU A 102 2.98 -4.23 -1.25
N ALA A 103 4.30 -4.13 -1.12
CA ALA A 103 4.94 -3.43 -0.02
C ALA A 103 5.50 -2.10 -0.52
N VAL A 104 5.15 -1.03 0.18
CA VAL A 104 5.59 0.33 -0.12
C VAL A 104 6.29 0.90 1.10
N SER A 105 7.50 1.42 0.91
CA SER A 105 8.24 2.09 1.97
C SER A 105 7.57 3.42 2.33
N GLU A 106 7.37 3.67 3.63
CA GLU A 106 6.78 4.91 4.14
C GLU A 106 7.51 5.37 5.39
N PHE A 107 8.44 6.29 5.24
CA PHE A 107 9.30 6.75 6.33
C PHE A 107 8.54 7.52 7.41
N THR A 108 7.42 8.14 7.08
CA THR A 108 6.64 8.95 8.04
C THR A 108 6.02 8.12 9.16
N LEU A 109 5.88 6.80 8.97
CA LEU A 109 5.34 5.91 9.99
C LEU A 109 6.22 5.83 11.25
N THR A 110 7.51 6.12 11.10
CA THR A 110 8.48 6.10 12.22
C THR A 110 9.01 7.49 12.55
N SER A 111 8.46 8.54 11.95
CA SER A 111 8.91 9.91 12.21
C SER A 111 8.48 10.37 13.60
N ASN A 112 9.30 11.26 14.20
CA ASN A 112 9.00 11.88 15.47
C ASN A 112 8.58 13.34 15.27
N ILE A 113 7.28 13.58 15.34
CA ILE A 113 6.70 14.90 15.09
C ILE A 113 7.17 15.93 16.11
N LYS A 114 7.44 15.52 17.36
CA LYS A 114 7.92 16.42 18.42
C LYS A 114 9.28 17.01 18.10
N ASN A 115 10.09 16.31 17.34
CA ASN A 115 11.43 16.73 16.94
C ASN A 115 11.48 17.31 15.52
N GLY A 116 10.33 17.56 14.91
CA GLY A 116 10.25 18.14 13.58
C GLY A 116 10.65 17.21 12.44
N ASN A 117 10.60 15.92 12.65
CA ASN A 117 10.95 14.93 11.62
C ASN A 117 9.74 14.55 10.77
#